data_e374bfe3749843633baa8802780f04cd
#
_entry.id   e374bfe3749843633baa8802780f04cd
#
_cell.length_a   1.000
_cell.length_b   1.000
_cell.length_c   1.000
_cell.angle_alpha   90.00
_cell.angle_beta   90.00
_cell.angle_gamma   90.00
#
_symmetry.space_group_name_H-M   'P 1'
#
loop_
_entity.id
_entity.type
_entity.pdbx_description
1 polymer ?
#
loop_
_entity_poly.entity_id
_entity_poly.type
_entity_poly.pdbx_seq_one_letter_code
_entity_poly.pdbx_strand_id
1 'polypeptide(L)'
;QDPKKNPLDPDMKISYMKKMFPDYDEEIVNDSEMRSIFDVLKTADEDGFDSVNIIVGADRQSEFENLANKYNGELYDFDQIRVISAGVRDSDAEGVEGMSASKLRKAVQDDDFDTFRRGIPKSLKDADTQAVFDAVRTGMGGKKKKVTESYKLWEIAPKYDNKGLRENYVQGLIYKIGDIVESLNTGLIGEIIRRGTNH
;
A
#
# COMPACT_ATOMS: atom_id res chain seq x y z
N GLN A 1 -6.51 9.77 16.66
CA GLN A 1 -7.16 9.12 15.49
C GLN A 1 -7.65 7.73 15.89
N ASP A 2 -8.82 7.32 15.39
CA ASP A 2 -9.35 5.96 15.60
C ASP A 2 -8.56 4.97 14.72
N PRO A 3 -7.77 4.04 15.29
CA PRO A 3 -6.96 3.09 14.53
C PRO A 3 -7.77 2.19 13.60
N LYS A 4 -9.04 1.93 13.93
CA LYS A 4 -9.93 1.12 13.09
C LYS A 4 -10.35 1.85 11.81
N LYS A 5 -10.44 3.18 11.86
CA LYS A 5 -10.79 4.01 10.70
C LYS A 5 -9.55 4.51 9.96
N ASN A 6 -8.47 4.77 10.67
CA ASN A 6 -7.20 5.28 10.15
C ASN A 6 -6.04 4.39 10.61
N PRO A 7 -5.90 3.17 10.03
CA PRO A 7 -4.93 2.19 10.50
C PRO A 7 -3.49 2.50 10.12
N LEU A 8 -3.27 3.37 9.14
CA LEU A 8 -1.94 3.77 8.72
C LEU A 8 -1.53 5.08 9.40
N ASP A 9 -0.29 5.13 9.84
CA ASP A 9 0.41 6.35 10.22
C ASP A 9 0.43 7.35 9.05
N PRO A 10 0.34 8.67 9.27
CA PRO A 10 0.31 9.66 8.22
C PRO A 10 1.49 9.58 7.26
N ASP A 11 2.72 9.45 7.76
CA ASP A 11 3.93 9.41 6.94
C ASP A 11 3.99 8.14 6.08
N MET A 12 3.59 7.01 6.65
CA MET A 12 3.47 5.76 5.92
C MET A 12 2.40 5.86 4.82
N LYS A 13 1.25 6.47 5.11
CA LYS A 13 0.19 6.70 4.14
C LYS A 13 0.68 7.55 2.96
N ILE A 14 1.38 8.67 3.24
CA ILE A 14 1.97 9.53 2.21
C ILE A 14 3.00 8.76 1.37
N SER A 15 3.89 8.00 2.03
CA SER A 15 4.88 7.18 1.32
C SER A 15 4.25 6.22 0.31
N TYR A 16 3.15 5.55 0.69
CA TYR A 16 2.42 4.68 -0.24
C TYR A 16 1.68 5.45 -1.32
N MET A 17 1.09 6.61 -1.01
CA MET A 17 0.44 7.46 -2.01
C MET A 17 1.43 7.92 -3.07
N LYS A 18 2.63 8.34 -2.70
CA LYS A 18 3.71 8.70 -3.62
C LYS A 18 4.11 7.54 -4.54
N LYS A 19 4.19 6.32 -4.01
CA LYS A 19 4.42 5.12 -4.82
C LYS A 19 3.25 4.77 -5.75
N MET A 20 2.02 5.06 -5.35
CA MET A 20 0.82 4.84 -6.17
C MET A 20 0.72 5.84 -7.31
N PHE A 21 1.18 7.06 -7.08
CA PHE A 21 1.07 8.18 -8.01
C PHE A 21 2.42 8.88 -8.19
N PRO A 22 3.41 8.19 -8.81
CA PRO A 22 4.78 8.70 -8.90
C PRO A 22 4.90 10.00 -9.71
N ASP A 23 3.97 10.24 -10.65
CA ASP A 23 3.94 11.46 -11.45
C ASP A 23 3.50 12.70 -10.64
N TYR A 24 3.01 12.50 -9.41
CA TYR A 24 2.51 13.53 -8.48
C TYR A 24 3.22 13.45 -7.12
N ASP A 25 4.44 12.94 -7.09
CA ASP A 25 5.19 12.73 -5.85
C ASP A 25 5.45 14.05 -5.10
N GLU A 26 5.75 15.11 -5.83
CA GLU A 26 6.04 16.43 -5.25
C GLU A 26 4.77 17.11 -4.69
N GLU A 27 3.60 16.85 -5.29
CA GLU A 27 2.31 17.43 -4.90
C GLU A 27 1.67 16.70 -3.71
N ILE A 28 2.11 15.46 -3.43
CA ILE A 28 1.61 14.69 -2.29
C ILE A 28 2.43 15.04 -1.05
N VAL A 29 1.92 15.95 -0.24
CA VAL A 29 2.60 16.45 0.97
C VAL A 29 1.86 16.06 2.24
N ASN A 30 2.58 15.97 3.35
CA ASN A 30 2.05 15.82 4.70
C ASN A 30 2.44 17.05 5.51
N ASP A 31 1.51 17.99 5.61
CA ASP A 31 1.70 19.21 6.40
C ASP A 31 0.81 19.17 7.64
N SER A 32 1.43 19.24 8.81
CA SER A 32 0.73 19.20 10.10
C SER A 32 -0.12 20.44 10.38
N GLU A 33 0.15 21.54 9.70
CA GLU A 33 -0.60 22.80 9.83
C GLU A 33 -1.87 22.79 8.97
N MET A 34 -1.89 22.03 7.86
CA MET A 34 -3.04 21.91 6.96
C MET A 34 -4.02 20.84 7.44
N ARG A 35 -4.81 21.14 8.47
CA ARG A 35 -5.75 20.17 9.10
C ARG A 35 -7.15 20.21 8.50
N SER A 36 -7.48 21.29 7.84
CA SER A 36 -8.79 21.51 7.22
C SER A 36 -8.64 22.15 5.84
N ILE A 37 -9.71 22.11 5.06
CA ILE A 37 -9.75 22.81 3.76
C ILE A 37 -9.53 24.32 3.92
N PHE A 38 -9.91 24.90 5.06
CA PHE A 38 -9.72 26.33 5.32
C PHE A 38 -8.25 26.68 5.48
N ASP A 39 -7.45 25.79 6.11
CA ASP A 39 -6.01 26.02 6.26
C ASP A 39 -5.35 25.99 4.87
N VAL A 40 -5.74 25.05 4.00
CA VAL A 40 -5.24 24.97 2.62
C VAL A 40 -5.62 26.22 1.81
N LEU A 41 -6.87 26.69 1.93
CA LEU A 41 -7.33 27.89 1.21
C LEU A 41 -6.63 29.16 1.71
N LYS A 42 -6.40 29.31 3.01
CA LYS A 42 -5.62 30.42 3.56
C LYS A 42 -4.19 30.43 3.06
N THR A 43 -3.53 29.29 3.07
CA THR A 43 -2.16 29.18 2.54
C THR A 43 -2.11 29.54 1.06
N ALA A 44 -3.08 29.06 0.26
CA ALA A 44 -3.14 29.42 -1.15
C ALA A 44 -3.35 30.91 -1.40
N ASP A 45 -4.16 31.57 -0.59
CA ASP A 45 -4.36 33.02 -0.62
C ASP A 45 -3.08 33.79 -0.21
N GLU A 46 -2.42 33.33 0.87
CA GLU A 46 -1.13 33.87 1.34
C GLU A 46 -0.01 33.69 0.31
N ASP A 47 -0.04 32.61 -0.47
CA ASP A 47 0.87 32.33 -1.59
C ASP A 47 0.57 33.19 -2.84
N GLY A 48 -0.53 33.94 -2.82
CA GLY A 48 -0.90 34.90 -3.88
C GLY A 48 -1.66 34.28 -5.05
N PHE A 49 -2.37 33.18 -4.84
CA PHE A 49 -3.27 32.65 -5.87
C PHE A 49 -4.58 33.42 -5.90
N ASP A 50 -4.97 33.93 -7.07
CA ASP A 50 -6.23 34.65 -7.26
C ASP A 50 -7.44 33.72 -7.44
N SER A 51 -7.21 32.44 -7.79
CA SER A 51 -8.27 31.48 -8.02
C SER A 51 -7.89 30.07 -7.60
N VAL A 52 -8.91 29.30 -7.16
CA VAL A 52 -8.75 27.92 -6.71
C VAL A 52 -9.78 26.98 -7.31
N ASN A 53 -9.37 25.75 -7.62
CA ASN A 53 -10.25 24.66 -7.99
C ASN A 53 -10.19 23.58 -6.91
N ILE A 54 -11.34 23.29 -6.29
CA ILE A 54 -11.48 22.26 -5.25
C ILE A 54 -12.13 21.05 -5.90
N ILE A 55 -11.42 19.91 -5.93
CA ILE A 55 -11.92 18.67 -6.53
C ILE A 55 -12.40 17.73 -5.42
N VAL A 56 -13.68 17.36 -5.46
CA VAL A 56 -14.33 16.52 -4.45
C VAL A 56 -15.25 15.47 -5.08
N GLY A 57 -15.63 14.44 -4.33
CA GLY A 57 -16.69 13.52 -4.78
C GLY A 57 -18.03 14.24 -4.98
N ALA A 58 -18.85 13.77 -5.91
CA ALA A 58 -20.13 14.40 -6.27
C ALA A 58 -21.07 14.57 -5.06
N ASP A 59 -21.02 13.64 -4.12
CA ASP A 59 -21.81 13.64 -2.87
C ASP A 59 -21.45 14.79 -1.92
N ARG A 60 -20.28 15.42 -2.09
CA ARG A 60 -19.79 16.49 -1.23
C ARG A 60 -19.68 17.84 -1.95
N GLN A 61 -19.94 17.91 -3.24
CA GLN A 61 -19.73 19.11 -4.04
C GLN A 61 -20.48 20.33 -3.48
N SER A 62 -21.78 20.19 -3.23
CA SER A 62 -22.61 21.30 -2.71
C SER A 62 -22.20 21.74 -1.31
N GLU A 63 -21.76 20.80 -0.45
CA GLU A 63 -21.24 21.13 0.88
C GLU A 63 -20.00 22.02 0.78
N PHE A 64 -19.03 21.60 -0.02
CA PHE A 64 -17.76 22.34 -0.20
C PHE A 64 -17.96 23.68 -0.90
N GLU A 65 -18.86 23.74 -1.90
CA GLU A 65 -19.19 24.99 -2.58
C GLU A 65 -19.79 26.03 -1.62
N ASN A 66 -20.75 25.62 -0.80
CA ASN A 66 -21.34 26.48 0.21
C ASN A 66 -20.31 26.94 1.26
N LEU A 67 -19.47 26.02 1.76
CA LEU A 67 -18.48 26.34 2.77
C LEU A 67 -17.39 27.26 2.23
N ALA A 68 -16.81 26.97 1.06
CA ALA A 68 -15.74 27.75 0.48
C ALA A 68 -16.21 29.18 0.15
N ASN A 69 -17.38 29.33 -0.48
CA ASN A 69 -17.88 30.66 -0.81
C ASN A 69 -18.33 31.47 0.41
N LYS A 70 -18.82 30.83 1.47
CA LYS A 70 -19.28 31.50 2.68
C LYS A 70 -18.16 32.29 3.37
N TYR A 71 -16.93 31.76 3.36
CA TYR A 71 -15.79 32.34 4.05
C TYR A 71 -14.84 33.11 3.11
N ASN A 72 -15.20 33.23 1.81
CA ASN A 72 -14.49 34.12 0.90
C ASN A 72 -14.77 35.58 1.26
N GLY A 73 -13.72 36.39 1.37
CA GLY A 73 -13.77 37.75 1.91
C GLY A 73 -13.66 37.83 3.44
N GLU A 74 -13.67 36.69 4.19
CA GLU A 74 -13.47 36.66 5.64
C GLU A 74 -12.17 35.99 6.06
N LEU A 75 -11.89 34.79 5.52
CA LEU A 75 -10.73 33.99 5.86
C LEU A 75 -9.66 33.97 4.75
N TYR A 76 -10.04 34.18 3.54
CA TYR A 76 -9.24 34.27 2.31
C TYR A 76 -10.03 35.11 1.29
N ASP A 77 -9.38 35.59 0.23
CA ASP A 77 -10.00 36.48 -0.76
C ASP A 77 -9.62 36.08 -2.18
N PHE A 78 -10.36 35.10 -2.74
CA PHE A 78 -10.18 34.64 -4.11
C PHE A 78 -11.15 35.32 -5.06
N ASP A 79 -10.66 35.73 -6.23
CA ASP A 79 -11.50 36.21 -7.34
C ASP A 79 -12.44 35.09 -7.83
N GLN A 80 -11.98 33.82 -7.76
CA GLN A 80 -12.76 32.69 -8.22
C GLN A 80 -12.49 31.42 -7.41
N ILE A 81 -13.58 30.84 -6.89
CA ILE A 81 -13.58 29.51 -6.29
C ILE A 81 -14.48 28.61 -7.15
N ARG A 82 -13.92 27.51 -7.64
CA ARG A 82 -14.68 26.46 -8.35
C ARG A 82 -14.62 25.15 -7.59
N VAL A 83 -15.78 24.54 -7.35
CA VAL A 83 -15.85 23.19 -6.79
C VAL A 83 -16.26 22.22 -7.90
N ILE A 84 -15.37 21.32 -8.23
CA ILE A 84 -15.47 20.41 -9.37
C ILE A 84 -15.72 19.01 -8.84
N SER A 85 -16.72 18.32 -9.40
CA SER A 85 -16.97 16.93 -9.07
C SER A 85 -15.93 16.02 -9.73
N ALA A 86 -15.30 15.15 -8.93
CA ALA A 86 -14.46 14.05 -9.42
C ALA A 86 -15.30 12.87 -9.98
N GLY A 87 -16.61 13.03 -10.06
CA GLY A 87 -17.55 12.01 -10.50
C GLY A 87 -18.29 11.32 -9.36
N VAL A 88 -19.29 10.54 -9.73
CA VAL A 88 -20.08 9.70 -8.81
C VAL A 88 -19.30 8.39 -8.61
N ARG A 89 -19.12 8.00 -7.35
CA ARG A 89 -18.59 6.68 -7.06
C ARG A 89 -19.62 5.61 -7.46
N ASP A 90 -19.27 4.76 -8.39
CA ASP A 90 -20.05 3.58 -8.69
C ASP A 90 -19.65 2.45 -7.72
N SER A 91 -20.52 2.19 -6.74
CA SER A 91 -20.28 1.14 -5.73
C SER A 91 -20.28 -0.27 -6.31
N ASP A 92 -20.85 -0.42 -7.51
CA ASP A 92 -20.99 -1.70 -8.20
C ASP A 92 -19.89 -1.91 -9.25
N ALA A 93 -19.09 -0.86 -9.55
CA ALA A 93 -17.96 -0.96 -10.45
C ALA A 93 -16.88 -1.90 -9.89
N GLU A 94 -16.27 -2.67 -10.80
CA GLU A 94 -15.11 -3.49 -10.49
C GLU A 94 -13.82 -2.64 -10.50
N GLY A 95 -12.90 -2.93 -9.55
CA GLY A 95 -11.62 -2.25 -9.46
C GLY A 95 -11.60 -1.03 -8.55
N VAL A 96 -10.70 -0.09 -8.84
CA VAL A 96 -10.42 1.07 -7.99
C VAL A 96 -11.66 1.99 -7.86
N GLU A 97 -12.43 2.16 -8.91
CA GLU A 97 -13.60 3.06 -8.96
C GLU A 97 -14.73 2.62 -8.02
N GLY A 98 -14.96 1.32 -7.90
CA GLY A 98 -15.97 0.74 -6.99
C GLY A 98 -15.47 0.54 -5.55
N MET A 99 -14.19 0.78 -5.28
CA MET A 99 -13.58 0.47 -4.01
C MET A 99 -13.68 1.66 -3.03
N SER A 100 -14.03 1.36 -1.78
CA SER A 100 -14.02 2.34 -0.70
C SER A 100 -13.00 1.95 0.36
N ALA A 101 -12.55 2.92 1.16
CA ALA A 101 -11.68 2.64 2.29
C ALA A 101 -12.28 1.61 3.28
N SER A 102 -13.61 1.60 3.41
CA SER A 102 -14.33 0.61 4.22
C SER A 102 -14.29 -0.78 3.61
N LYS A 103 -14.48 -0.91 2.29
CA LYS A 103 -14.35 -2.19 1.57
C LYS A 103 -12.92 -2.72 1.65
N LEU A 104 -11.91 -1.86 1.48
CA LEU A 104 -10.50 -2.25 1.62
C LEU A 104 -10.16 -2.73 3.03
N ARG A 105 -10.62 -2.01 4.06
CA ARG A 105 -10.42 -2.46 5.46
C ARG A 105 -11.13 -3.77 5.73
N LYS A 106 -12.34 -3.98 5.19
CA LYS A 106 -13.05 -5.25 5.30
C LYS A 106 -12.28 -6.39 4.63
N ALA A 107 -11.78 -6.19 3.41
CA ALA A 107 -10.94 -7.18 2.73
C ALA A 107 -9.72 -7.58 3.58
N VAL A 108 -9.09 -6.62 4.28
CA VAL A 108 -8.00 -6.91 5.23
C VAL A 108 -8.47 -7.73 6.43
N GLN A 109 -9.66 -7.44 6.98
CA GLN A 109 -10.24 -8.22 8.09
C GLN A 109 -10.58 -9.65 7.69
N ASP A 110 -11.10 -9.81 6.47
CA ASP A 110 -11.50 -11.10 5.90
C ASP A 110 -10.29 -11.89 5.31
N ASP A 111 -9.07 -11.32 5.38
CA ASP A 111 -7.84 -11.86 4.80
C ASP A 111 -7.92 -12.07 3.28
N ASP A 112 -8.72 -11.26 2.61
CA ASP A 112 -8.96 -11.30 1.15
C ASP A 112 -8.03 -10.31 0.44
N PHE A 113 -6.81 -10.79 0.13
CA PHE A 113 -5.81 -9.99 -0.58
C PHE A 113 -6.23 -9.68 -2.01
N ASP A 114 -6.93 -10.58 -2.68
CA ASP A 114 -7.32 -10.40 -4.09
C ASP A 114 -8.32 -9.25 -4.23
N THR A 115 -9.30 -9.17 -3.34
CA THR A 115 -10.22 -8.03 -3.29
C THR A 115 -9.50 -6.74 -2.93
N PHE A 116 -8.57 -6.78 -1.99
CA PHE A 116 -7.74 -5.62 -1.64
C PHE A 116 -6.91 -5.14 -2.84
N ARG A 117 -6.24 -6.06 -3.54
CA ARG A 117 -5.39 -5.77 -4.70
C ARG A 117 -6.16 -5.09 -5.84
N ARG A 118 -7.42 -5.51 -6.09
CA ARG A 118 -8.29 -4.88 -7.10
C ARG A 118 -8.59 -3.42 -6.80
N GLY A 119 -8.60 -3.03 -5.53
CA GLY A 119 -8.82 -1.65 -5.12
C GLY A 119 -7.56 -0.78 -5.04
N ILE A 120 -6.40 -1.32 -5.40
CA ILE A 120 -5.12 -0.59 -5.39
C ILE A 120 -4.70 -0.29 -6.84
N PRO A 121 -4.20 0.92 -7.14
CA PRO A 121 -3.71 1.27 -8.47
C PRO A 121 -2.65 0.28 -8.98
N LYS A 122 -2.66 0.02 -10.29
CA LYS A 122 -1.72 -0.91 -10.93
C LYS A 122 -0.27 -0.44 -10.88
N SER A 123 -0.04 0.86 -10.69
CA SER A 123 1.28 1.46 -10.50
C SER A 123 2.00 0.90 -9.26
N LEU A 124 1.26 0.52 -8.21
CA LEU A 124 1.84 -0.11 -7.04
C LEU A 124 2.09 -1.60 -7.32
N LYS A 125 3.34 -2.05 -7.14
CA LYS A 125 3.74 -3.44 -7.34
C LYS A 125 3.11 -4.36 -6.29
N ASP A 126 2.98 -5.64 -6.57
CA ASP A 126 2.34 -6.62 -5.67
C ASP A 126 3.05 -6.72 -4.32
N ALA A 127 4.39 -6.64 -4.29
CA ALA A 127 5.15 -6.64 -3.04
C ALA A 127 4.82 -5.42 -2.16
N ASP A 128 4.72 -4.22 -2.75
CA ASP A 128 4.31 -3.02 -2.01
C ASP A 128 2.84 -3.09 -1.61
N THR A 129 1.96 -3.65 -2.46
CA THR A 129 0.55 -3.87 -2.14
C THR A 129 0.39 -4.81 -0.95
N GLN A 130 1.18 -5.88 -0.89
CA GLN A 130 1.20 -6.79 0.26
C GLN A 130 1.67 -6.07 1.53
N ALA A 131 2.69 -5.21 1.41
CA ALA A 131 3.17 -4.41 2.53
C ALA A 131 2.10 -3.45 3.06
N VAL A 132 1.33 -2.79 2.17
CA VAL A 132 0.17 -1.95 2.57
C VAL A 132 -0.90 -2.78 3.27
N PHE A 133 -1.24 -3.94 2.72
CA PHE A 133 -2.23 -4.86 3.29
C PHE A 133 -1.86 -5.27 4.72
N ASP A 134 -0.60 -5.65 4.94
CA ASP A 134 -0.09 -6.05 6.26
C ASP A 134 0.02 -4.87 7.24
N ALA A 135 0.38 -3.68 6.74
CA ALA A 135 0.41 -2.46 7.53
C ALA A 135 -1.01 -2.07 8.00
N VAL A 136 -2.01 -2.12 7.11
CA VAL A 136 -3.42 -1.87 7.44
C VAL A 136 -3.91 -2.89 8.48
N ARG A 137 -3.61 -4.18 8.29
CA ARG A 137 -3.94 -5.24 9.25
C ARG A 137 -3.38 -4.94 10.63
N THR A 138 -2.10 -4.61 10.69
CA THR A 138 -1.41 -4.31 11.95
C THR A 138 -2.01 -3.08 12.64
N GLY A 139 -2.26 -2.02 11.87
CA GLY A 139 -2.85 -0.78 12.37
C GLY A 139 -4.29 -0.95 12.90
N MET A 140 -5.04 -1.92 12.36
CA MET A 140 -6.36 -2.30 12.85
C MET A 140 -6.32 -3.21 14.09
N GLY A 141 -5.13 -3.53 14.64
CA GLY A 141 -4.94 -4.41 15.79
C GLY A 141 -4.92 -5.90 15.42
N GLY A 142 -4.87 -6.23 14.14
CA GLY A 142 -4.62 -7.59 13.67
C GLY A 142 -3.18 -8.02 13.95
N LYS A 143 -2.97 -9.28 14.29
CA LYS A 143 -1.60 -9.82 14.37
C LYS A 143 -0.98 -9.78 12.98
N LYS A 144 0.27 -9.30 12.89
CA LYS A 144 1.07 -9.57 11.69
C LYS A 144 1.00 -11.08 11.44
N LYS A 145 0.46 -11.51 10.31
CA LYS A 145 0.85 -12.83 9.83
C LYS A 145 2.37 -12.77 9.82
N LYS A 146 3.03 -13.64 10.56
CA LYS A 146 4.40 -13.98 10.16
C LYS A 146 4.23 -14.33 8.70
N VAL A 147 4.81 -13.57 7.80
CA VAL A 147 5.11 -14.05 6.47
C VAL A 147 6.12 -15.15 6.73
N THR A 148 5.64 -16.32 7.03
CA THR A 148 6.25 -17.48 6.50
C THR A 148 5.98 -17.32 5.01
N GLU A 149 6.89 -16.67 4.30
CA GLU A 149 7.17 -17.06 2.94
C GLU A 149 7.51 -18.55 3.04
N SER A 150 6.48 -19.36 3.14
CA SER A 150 6.60 -20.73 2.79
C SER A 150 6.59 -20.77 1.24
N TYR A 151 7.60 -20.14 0.64
CA TYR A 151 8.18 -20.78 -0.52
C TYR A 151 8.53 -22.16 0.01
N LYS A 152 7.70 -23.12 -0.33
CA LYS A 152 8.09 -24.49 -0.14
C LYS A 152 9.29 -24.63 -1.06
N LEU A 153 10.50 -24.47 -0.50
CA LEU A 153 11.76 -24.52 -1.24
C LEU A 153 11.80 -25.77 -2.15
N TRP A 154 11.07 -26.82 -1.77
CA TRP A 154 10.90 -28.01 -2.56
C TRP A 154 10.08 -27.83 -3.86
N GLU A 155 9.24 -26.77 -3.97
CA GLU A 155 8.47 -26.49 -5.19
C GLU A 155 9.32 -25.84 -6.28
N ILE A 156 10.32 -25.04 -5.88
CA ILE A 156 11.23 -24.34 -6.79
C ILE A 156 12.62 -25.00 -6.86
N ALA A 157 12.96 -25.86 -5.90
CA ALA A 157 14.23 -26.60 -5.92
C ALA A 157 14.26 -27.61 -7.07
N PRO A 158 15.40 -27.77 -7.76
CA PRO A 158 15.58 -28.82 -8.74
C PRO A 158 15.29 -30.19 -8.13
N LYS A 159 14.42 -30.96 -8.76
CA LYS A 159 14.09 -32.31 -8.31
C LYS A 159 15.09 -33.30 -8.95
N TYR A 160 15.94 -33.84 -8.12
CA TYR A 160 16.89 -34.90 -8.53
C TYR A 160 16.43 -36.25 -7.97
N ASP A 161 16.64 -37.32 -8.74
CA ASP A 161 16.62 -38.65 -8.18
C ASP A 161 17.89 -38.88 -7.31
N ASN A 162 17.96 -39.99 -6.57
CA ASN A 162 19.08 -40.27 -5.67
C ASN A 162 20.44 -40.34 -6.39
N LYS A 163 20.45 -40.73 -7.65
CA LYS A 163 21.67 -40.79 -8.47
C LYS A 163 22.10 -39.37 -8.89
N GLY A 164 21.14 -38.60 -9.42
CA GLY A 164 21.38 -37.22 -9.80
C GLY A 164 21.78 -36.34 -8.63
N LEU A 165 21.23 -36.52 -7.42
CA LEU A 165 21.66 -35.84 -6.19
C LEU A 165 23.13 -36.10 -5.89
N ARG A 166 23.54 -37.39 -5.95
CA ARG A 166 24.94 -37.77 -5.64
C ARG A 166 25.91 -37.19 -6.68
N GLU A 167 25.58 -37.32 -7.97
CA GLU A 167 26.44 -36.80 -9.05
C GLU A 167 26.61 -35.30 -8.95
N ASN A 168 25.50 -34.54 -8.78
CA ASN A 168 25.56 -33.09 -8.67
C ASN A 168 26.26 -32.61 -7.37
N TYR A 169 26.13 -33.37 -6.27
CA TYR A 169 26.88 -33.10 -5.04
C TYR A 169 28.38 -33.27 -5.26
N VAL A 170 28.83 -34.36 -5.85
CA VAL A 170 30.24 -34.66 -6.12
C VAL A 170 30.84 -33.59 -7.04
N GLN A 171 30.09 -33.17 -8.06
CA GLN A 171 30.50 -32.10 -8.98
C GLN A 171 30.46 -30.69 -8.38
N GLY A 172 29.94 -30.55 -7.15
CA GLY A 172 29.82 -29.25 -6.50
C GLY A 172 28.75 -28.34 -7.08
N LEU A 173 27.77 -28.89 -7.80
CA LEU A 173 26.70 -28.14 -8.42
C LEU A 173 25.58 -27.84 -7.44
N ILE A 174 25.41 -28.64 -6.40
CA ILE A 174 24.39 -28.48 -5.34
C ILE A 174 25.05 -28.52 -3.95
N TYR A 175 24.35 -28.01 -2.95
CA TYR A 175 24.79 -27.92 -1.56
C TYR A 175 26.16 -27.25 -1.42
N LYS A 176 26.29 -26.07 -2.02
CA LYS A 176 27.49 -25.24 -1.89
C LYS A 176 27.52 -24.60 -0.50
N ILE A 177 28.71 -24.23 -0.06
CA ILE A 177 28.84 -23.41 1.15
C ILE A 177 28.13 -22.07 0.90
N GLY A 178 27.23 -21.67 1.83
CA GLY A 178 26.36 -20.50 1.69
C GLY A 178 24.96 -20.80 1.12
N ASP A 179 24.70 -22.02 0.60
CA ASP A 179 23.36 -22.37 0.16
C ASP A 179 22.40 -22.47 1.35
N ILE A 180 21.20 -21.94 1.18
CA ILE A 180 20.11 -22.10 2.14
C ILE A 180 19.35 -23.39 1.83
N VAL A 181 19.20 -24.23 2.82
CA VAL A 181 18.55 -25.55 2.69
C VAL A 181 17.47 -25.72 3.76
N GLU A 182 16.43 -26.47 3.40
CA GLU A 182 15.35 -26.87 4.30
C GLU A 182 15.41 -28.38 4.56
N SER A 183 15.29 -28.77 5.83
CA SER A 183 15.14 -30.18 6.19
C SER A 183 13.75 -30.67 5.87
N LEU A 184 13.60 -31.63 4.97
CA LEU A 184 12.32 -32.22 4.60
C LEU A 184 11.59 -32.91 5.77
N ASN A 185 12.34 -33.34 6.78
CA ASN A 185 11.76 -34.05 7.95
C ASN A 185 11.30 -33.09 9.05
N THR A 186 11.99 -31.96 9.23
CA THR A 186 11.76 -31.06 10.36
C THR A 186 11.25 -29.69 9.94
N GLY A 187 11.34 -29.32 8.65
CA GLY A 187 11.02 -27.98 8.15
C GLY A 187 11.99 -26.89 8.64
N LEU A 188 13.11 -27.28 9.24
CA LEU A 188 14.12 -26.33 9.70
C LEU A 188 14.94 -25.82 8.51
N ILE A 189 15.09 -24.51 8.44
CA ILE A 189 15.92 -23.85 7.41
C ILE A 189 17.29 -23.54 8.02
N GLY A 190 18.35 -23.79 7.27
CA GLY A 190 19.72 -23.53 7.67
C GLY A 190 20.63 -23.20 6.50
N GLU A 191 21.78 -22.62 6.78
CA GLU A 191 22.83 -22.34 5.81
C GLU A 191 23.89 -23.44 5.84
N ILE A 192 24.38 -23.87 4.67
CA ILE A 192 25.48 -24.82 4.57
C ILE A 192 26.79 -24.13 4.86
N ILE A 193 27.32 -24.35 6.05
CA ILE A 193 28.61 -23.80 6.49
C ILE A 193 29.80 -24.71 6.18
N ARG A 194 29.56 -25.99 5.90
CA ARG A 194 30.61 -26.99 5.59
C ARG A 194 30.03 -28.12 4.71
N ARG A 195 30.82 -28.59 3.76
CA ARG A 195 30.56 -29.80 3.01
C ARG A 195 31.38 -30.96 3.56
N GLY A 196 30.74 -32.10 3.82
CA GLY A 196 31.40 -33.34 4.20
C GLY A 196 31.80 -34.15 2.98
N THR A 197 32.86 -34.91 3.06
CA THR A 197 33.18 -36.00 2.14
C THR A 197 32.79 -37.30 2.82
N ASN A 198 31.76 -37.97 2.29
CA ASN A 198 31.50 -39.35 2.69
C ASN A 198 32.50 -40.26 1.95
N HIS A 199 33.37 -40.88 2.72
CA HIS A 199 34.15 -42.01 2.28
C HIS A 199 33.34 -43.27 2.41
#